data_1f7d9e6e9e1f9ff1438f078992b1671e
#
_entry.id   1f7d9e6e9e1f9ff1438f078992b1671e
#
_cell.length_a   1.000
_cell.length_b   1.000
_cell.length_c   1.000
_cell.angle_alpha   90.00
_cell.angle_beta   90.00
_cell.angle_gamma   90.00
#
_symmetry.space_group_name_H-M   'P 1'
#
loop_
_entity.id
_entity.type
_entity.pdbx_description
1 polymer ?
#
loop_
_entity_poly.entity_id
_entity_poly.type
_entity_poly.pdbx_seq_one_letter_code
_entity_poly.pdbx_strand_id
1 'polypeptide(L)'
;MAVLFMLLYRLPEAQLVKLINPFLLDPKELGGLGLTTGQVGLVYGTIGILGLTIGGIIGGIVAAKGGLKKWLWPMAWSISLTCATFVYLSYYQPDSLFVINLCVFIEQFGYGFGFTAYMLYLIYFSDGEHKTAHYAICTAFMALGMMLPGMAAGWLQELIGYKHFFYWVMICCAATIAVCAFIKIDPNYGKKETEEKETETK
;
A
#
# COMPACT_ATOMS: atom_id res chain seq x y z
N MET A 1 -7.66 16.90 9.06
CA MET A 1 -7.56 16.17 7.77
C MET A 1 -6.29 15.33 7.68
N ALA A 2 -5.10 15.83 8.07
CA ALA A 2 -3.86 15.03 8.02
C ALA A 2 -3.93 13.73 8.84
N VAL A 3 -4.41 13.79 10.07
CA VAL A 3 -4.60 12.59 10.92
C VAL A 3 -5.54 11.58 10.26
N LEU A 4 -6.64 12.06 9.66
CA LEU A 4 -7.58 11.18 8.95
C LEU A 4 -6.92 10.49 7.74
N PHE A 5 -6.07 11.20 7.00
CA PHE A 5 -5.27 10.62 5.93
C PHE A 5 -4.31 9.57 6.48
N MET A 6 -3.60 9.86 7.58
CA MET A 6 -2.66 8.92 8.20
C MET A 6 -3.33 7.62 8.66
N LEU A 7 -4.57 7.69 9.14
CA LEU A 7 -5.34 6.54 9.62
C LEU A 7 -5.98 5.74 8.48
N LEU A 8 -6.49 6.41 7.43
CA LEU A 8 -7.36 5.77 6.43
C LEU A 8 -6.69 5.50 5.08
N TYR A 9 -5.56 6.14 4.76
CA TYR A 9 -4.89 5.91 3.48
C TYR A 9 -4.52 4.44 3.26
N ARG A 10 -4.13 3.76 4.33
CA ARG A 10 -3.71 2.34 4.32
C ARG A 10 -4.79 1.39 4.84
N LEU A 11 -6.02 1.84 4.98
CA LEU A 11 -7.12 1.04 5.54
C LEU A 11 -7.34 -0.30 4.82
N PRO A 12 -7.41 -0.37 3.47
CA PRO A 12 -7.57 -1.64 2.77
C PRO A 12 -6.35 -2.55 2.94
N GLU A 13 -5.16 -2.01 2.78
CA GLU A 13 -3.90 -2.75 2.87
C GLU A 13 -3.65 -3.26 4.30
N ALA A 14 -4.00 -2.49 5.33
CA ALA A 14 -3.88 -2.90 6.73
C ALA A 14 -4.67 -4.19 7.06
N GLN A 15 -5.82 -4.37 6.42
CA GLN A 15 -6.63 -5.58 6.54
C GLN A 15 -6.07 -6.70 5.64
N LEU A 16 -5.71 -6.38 4.41
CA LEU A 16 -5.21 -7.33 3.42
C LEU A 16 -3.96 -8.05 3.94
N VAL A 17 -2.95 -7.31 4.38
CA VAL A 17 -1.64 -7.86 4.79
C VAL A 17 -1.75 -8.87 5.94
N LYS A 18 -2.77 -8.75 6.78
CA LYS A 18 -3.01 -9.69 7.89
C LYS A 18 -3.52 -11.06 7.40
N LEU A 19 -4.22 -11.07 6.28
CA LEU A 19 -4.87 -12.28 5.77
C LEU A 19 -4.20 -12.89 4.54
N ILE A 20 -3.19 -12.25 3.97
CA ILE A 20 -2.44 -12.82 2.84
C ILE A 20 -1.86 -14.19 3.19
N ASN A 21 -1.09 -14.30 4.28
CA ASN A 21 -0.46 -15.55 4.67
C ASN A 21 -1.47 -16.65 5.00
N PRO A 22 -2.50 -16.43 5.84
CA PRO A 22 -3.57 -17.39 6.02
C PRO A 22 -4.24 -17.79 4.71
N PHE A 23 -4.60 -16.84 3.85
CA PHE A 23 -5.24 -17.13 2.57
C PHE A 23 -4.38 -18.00 1.64
N LEU A 24 -3.07 -17.78 1.61
CA LEU A 24 -2.16 -18.60 0.79
C LEU A 24 -2.01 -20.02 1.34
N LEU A 25 -2.05 -20.21 2.67
CA LEU A 25 -1.83 -21.49 3.35
C LEU A 25 -3.09 -22.33 3.49
N ASP A 26 -4.24 -21.69 3.77
CA ASP A 26 -5.48 -22.38 4.06
C ASP A 26 -5.93 -23.25 2.88
N PRO A 27 -6.50 -24.43 3.16
CA PRO A 27 -7.03 -25.32 2.14
C PRO A 27 -8.09 -24.66 1.26
N LYS A 28 -8.20 -25.14 0.01
CA LYS A 28 -9.18 -24.64 -0.97
C LYS A 28 -10.62 -24.76 -0.50
N GLU A 29 -10.92 -25.80 0.29
CA GLU A 29 -12.24 -26.05 0.90
C GLU A 29 -12.66 -24.92 1.84
N LEU A 30 -11.68 -24.26 2.49
CA LEU A 30 -11.89 -23.09 3.35
C LEU A 30 -11.81 -21.77 2.58
N GLY A 31 -11.63 -21.83 1.27
CA GLY A 31 -11.53 -20.66 0.39
C GLY A 31 -10.11 -20.10 0.21
N GLY A 32 -9.09 -20.77 0.77
CA GLY A 32 -7.68 -20.44 0.59
C GLY A 32 -7.09 -21.01 -0.70
N LEU A 33 -5.75 -20.93 -0.86
CA LEU A 33 -5.04 -21.47 -2.03
C LEU A 33 -4.34 -22.81 -1.78
N GLY A 34 -4.19 -23.24 -0.54
CA GLY A 34 -3.59 -24.54 -0.18
C GLY A 34 -2.10 -24.65 -0.48
N LEU A 35 -1.37 -23.54 -0.47
CA LEU A 35 0.08 -23.55 -0.73
C LEU A 35 0.84 -24.11 0.47
N THR A 36 1.96 -24.78 0.19
CA THR A 36 2.90 -25.18 1.23
C THR A 36 3.65 -23.95 1.79
N THR A 37 4.15 -24.05 3.02
CA THR A 37 4.95 -22.98 3.66
C THR A 37 6.16 -22.57 2.80
N GLY A 38 6.80 -23.52 2.12
CA GLY A 38 7.92 -23.23 1.20
C GLY A 38 7.47 -22.42 -0.01
N GLN A 39 6.31 -22.73 -0.59
CA GLN A 39 5.73 -21.97 -1.70
C GLN A 39 5.34 -20.55 -1.25
N VAL A 40 4.75 -20.38 -0.07
CA VAL A 40 4.43 -19.06 0.49
C VAL A 40 5.70 -18.24 0.71
N GLY A 41 6.78 -18.88 1.19
CA GLY A 41 8.10 -18.24 1.31
C GLY A 41 8.63 -17.73 -0.03
N LEU A 42 8.46 -18.48 -1.12
CA LEU A 42 8.83 -18.04 -2.47
C LEU A 42 7.91 -16.91 -2.97
N VAL A 43 6.60 -17.12 -2.90
CA VAL A 43 5.58 -16.20 -3.45
C VAL A 43 5.62 -14.84 -2.74
N TYR A 44 5.52 -14.84 -1.43
CA TYR A 44 5.43 -13.60 -0.64
C TYR A 44 6.80 -13.10 -0.18
N GLY A 45 7.68 -14.02 0.28
CA GLY A 45 9.00 -13.68 0.82
C GLY A 45 10.04 -13.33 -0.25
N THR A 46 9.92 -13.85 -1.48
CA THR A 46 10.89 -13.55 -2.55
C THR A 46 10.25 -12.66 -3.61
N ILE A 47 9.24 -13.16 -4.31
CA ILE A 47 8.61 -12.43 -5.43
C ILE A 47 7.87 -11.19 -4.93
N GLY A 48 7.17 -11.29 -3.80
CA GLY A 48 6.50 -10.15 -3.18
C GLY A 48 7.48 -9.05 -2.77
N ILE A 49 8.59 -9.39 -2.11
CA ILE A 49 9.61 -8.41 -1.72
C ILE A 49 10.26 -7.74 -2.94
N LEU A 50 10.48 -8.46 -4.02
CA LEU A 50 10.97 -7.87 -5.28
C LEU A 50 9.97 -6.85 -5.83
N GLY A 51 8.68 -7.21 -5.88
CA GLY A 51 7.62 -6.30 -6.30
C GLY A 51 7.58 -5.02 -5.44
N LEU A 52 7.55 -5.19 -4.12
CA LEU A 52 7.55 -4.09 -3.14
C LEU A 52 8.75 -3.15 -3.34
N THR A 53 9.94 -3.70 -3.47
CA THR A 53 11.19 -2.95 -3.60
C THR A 53 11.22 -2.16 -4.91
N ILE A 54 10.89 -2.81 -6.03
CA ILE A 54 10.85 -2.16 -7.35
C ILE A 54 9.78 -1.05 -7.35
N GLY A 55 8.59 -1.32 -6.82
CA GLY A 55 7.51 -0.34 -6.68
C GLY A 55 7.93 0.88 -5.86
N GLY A 56 8.58 0.66 -4.72
CA GLY A 56 9.09 1.74 -3.86
C GLY A 56 10.18 2.59 -4.53
N ILE A 57 11.15 1.94 -5.21
CA ILE A 57 12.22 2.65 -5.94
C ILE A 57 11.63 3.50 -7.07
N ILE A 58 10.76 2.92 -7.90
CA ILE A 58 10.11 3.66 -8.99
C ILE A 58 9.25 4.79 -8.43
N GLY A 59 8.51 4.54 -7.34
CA GLY A 59 7.74 5.56 -6.64
C GLY A 59 8.60 6.74 -6.18
N GLY A 60 9.75 6.47 -5.57
CA GLY A 60 10.71 7.50 -5.17
C GLY A 60 11.24 8.33 -6.35
N ILE A 61 11.63 7.66 -7.43
CA ILE A 61 12.17 8.33 -8.63
C ILE A 61 11.13 9.25 -9.28
N VAL A 62 9.89 8.76 -9.47
CA VAL A 62 8.86 9.57 -10.14
C VAL A 62 8.38 10.71 -9.26
N ALA A 63 8.29 10.50 -7.93
CA ALA A 63 7.97 11.56 -6.99
C ALA A 63 9.03 12.66 -6.97
N ALA A 64 10.31 12.29 -6.99
CA ALA A 64 11.43 13.24 -7.05
C ALA A 64 11.43 14.09 -8.34
N LYS A 65 11.00 13.52 -9.47
CA LYS A 65 10.90 14.24 -10.76
C LYS A 65 9.64 15.10 -10.87
N GLY A 66 8.50 14.59 -10.40
CA GLY A 66 7.19 15.20 -10.64
C GLY A 66 6.57 15.94 -9.46
N GLY A 67 7.11 15.74 -8.27
CA GLY A 67 6.55 16.23 -7.00
C GLY A 67 5.43 15.34 -6.45
N LEU A 68 5.26 15.38 -5.14
CA LEU A 68 4.27 14.55 -4.44
C LEU A 68 2.84 14.82 -4.90
N LYS A 69 2.45 16.09 -5.09
CA LYS A 69 1.08 16.46 -5.48
C LYS A 69 0.64 15.82 -6.79
N LYS A 70 1.54 15.76 -7.78
CA LYS A 70 1.25 15.16 -9.10
C LYS A 70 1.09 13.65 -9.00
N TRP A 71 1.93 12.99 -8.22
CA TRP A 71 1.99 11.53 -8.15
C TRP A 71 1.12 10.91 -7.06
N LEU A 72 0.55 11.72 -6.16
CA LEU A 72 -0.34 11.22 -5.11
C LEU A 72 -1.50 10.38 -5.66
N TRP A 73 -2.18 10.87 -6.69
CA TRP A 73 -3.32 10.19 -7.28
C TRP A 73 -2.96 8.88 -7.98
N PRO A 74 -1.98 8.83 -8.89
CA PRO A 74 -1.51 7.57 -9.46
C PRO A 74 -1.07 6.56 -8.39
N MET A 75 -0.40 7.02 -7.33
CA MET A 75 0.06 6.18 -6.23
C MET A 75 -1.10 5.65 -5.37
N ALA A 76 -2.10 6.49 -5.07
CA ALA A 76 -3.30 6.08 -4.35
C ALA A 76 -4.14 5.08 -5.14
N TRP A 77 -4.25 5.25 -6.45
CA TRP A 77 -4.90 4.27 -7.33
C TRP A 77 -4.11 2.98 -7.43
N SER A 78 -2.79 3.05 -7.49
CA SER A 78 -1.94 1.85 -7.54
C SER A 78 -2.14 0.97 -6.31
N ILE A 79 -2.01 1.53 -5.10
CA ILE A 79 -2.18 0.75 -3.86
C ILE A 79 -3.61 0.20 -3.71
N SER A 80 -4.60 0.87 -4.28
CA SER A 80 -6.01 0.45 -4.19
C SER A 80 -6.38 -0.61 -5.22
N LEU A 81 -6.04 -0.39 -6.50
CA LEU A 81 -6.48 -1.28 -7.58
C LEU A 81 -5.75 -2.62 -7.56
N THR A 82 -4.51 -2.65 -7.10
CA THR A 82 -3.75 -3.91 -7.04
C THR A 82 -4.32 -4.90 -6.02
N CYS A 83 -5.07 -4.45 -5.01
CA CYS A 83 -5.82 -5.33 -4.11
C CYS A 83 -6.83 -6.23 -4.86
N ALA A 84 -7.28 -5.84 -6.08
CA ALA A 84 -8.17 -6.65 -6.90
C ALA A 84 -7.55 -7.99 -7.34
N THR A 85 -6.22 -8.12 -7.33
CA THR A 85 -5.55 -9.41 -7.61
C THR A 85 -5.94 -10.48 -6.60
N PHE A 86 -6.16 -10.12 -5.34
CA PHE A 86 -6.64 -11.05 -4.32
C PHE A 86 -8.13 -11.41 -4.47
N VAL A 87 -8.95 -10.51 -5.01
CA VAL A 87 -10.31 -10.84 -5.42
C VAL A 87 -10.27 -11.91 -6.51
N TYR A 88 -9.42 -11.71 -7.53
CA TYR A 88 -9.22 -12.71 -8.59
C TYR A 88 -8.74 -14.06 -8.02
N LEU A 89 -7.69 -14.06 -7.18
CA LEU A 89 -7.16 -15.29 -6.57
C LEU A 89 -8.20 -16.02 -5.72
N SER A 90 -9.03 -15.29 -4.94
CA SER A 90 -10.04 -15.90 -4.09
C SER A 90 -11.22 -16.48 -4.87
N TYR A 91 -11.50 -15.93 -6.06
CA TYR A 91 -12.60 -16.39 -6.90
C TYR A 91 -12.21 -17.61 -7.73
N TYR A 92 -11.06 -17.54 -8.43
CA TYR A 92 -10.63 -18.56 -9.37
C TYR A 92 -9.75 -19.66 -8.74
N GLN A 93 -9.10 -19.40 -7.60
CA GLN A 93 -8.21 -20.33 -6.89
C GLN A 93 -7.28 -21.12 -7.84
N PRO A 94 -6.46 -20.44 -8.66
CA PRO A 94 -5.64 -21.10 -9.68
C PRO A 94 -4.63 -22.05 -9.05
N ASP A 95 -4.38 -23.20 -9.70
CA ASP A 95 -3.33 -24.15 -9.31
C ASP A 95 -1.93 -23.70 -9.79
N SER A 96 -1.88 -22.81 -10.76
CA SER A 96 -0.64 -22.34 -11.34
C SER A 96 0.12 -21.40 -10.40
N LEU A 97 1.24 -21.86 -9.89
CA LEU A 97 2.12 -21.04 -9.04
C LEU A 97 2.61 -19.77 -9.77
N PHE A 98 2.73 -19.80 -11.11
CA PHE A 98 3.10 -18.65 -11.92
C PHE A 98 2.03 -17.53 -11.83
N VAL A 99 0.75 -17.89 -11.93
CA VAL A 99 -0.35 -16.93 -11.83
C VAL A 99 -0.41 -16.31 -10.43
N ILE A 100 -0.23 -17.12 -9.39
CA ILE A 100 -0.19 -16.66 -8.01
C ILE A 100 0.98 -15.69 -7.80
N ASN A 101 2.18 -16.05 -8.26
CA ASN A 101 3.35 -15.19 -8.21
C ASN A 101 3.12 -13.84 -8.91
N LEU A 102 2.51 -13.85 -10.09
CA LEU A 102 2.22 -12.63 -10.85
C LEU A 102 1.24 -11.73 -10.11
N CYS A 103 0.18 -12.29 -9.55
CA CYS A 103 -0.81 -11.54 -8.77
C CYS A 103 -0.19 -10.90 -7.52
N VAL A 104 0.62 -11.66 -6.77
CA VAL A 104 1.30 -11.14 -5.58
C VAL A 104 2.37 -10.11 -5.96
N PHE A 105 3.11 -10.31 -7.05
CA PHE A 105 4.06 -9.31 -7.53
C PHE A 105 3.37 -7.99 -7.87
N ILE A 106 2.26 -8.02 -8.61
CA ILE A 106 1.49 -6.82 -8.99
C ILE A 106 0.97 -6.10 -7.75
N GLU A 107 0.41 -6.84 -6.80
CA GLU A 107 -0.10 -6.25 -5.57
C GLU A 107 1.02 -5.61 -4.75
N GLN A 108 2.12 -6.32 -4.51
CA GLN A 108 3.25 -5.81 -3.75
C GLN A 108 3.96 -4.64 -4.45
N PHE A 109 4.03 -4.65 -5.79
CA PHE A 109 4.50 -3.51 -6.56
C PHE A 109 3.60 -2.29 -6.35
N GLY A 110 2.28 -2.47 -6.47
CA GLY A 110 1.31 -1.40 -6.23
C GLY A 110 1.36 -0.84 -4.82
N TYR A 111 1.55 -1.73 -3.84
CA TYR A 111 1.76 -1.36 -2.46
C TYR A 111 3.05 -0.52 -2.29
N GLY A 112 4.19 -0.99 -2.76
CA GLY A 112 5.46 -0.25 -2.66
C GLY A 112 5.41 1.12 -3.32
N PHE A 113 4.82 1.19 -4.52
CA PHE A 113 4.64 2.43 -5.26
C PHE A 113 3.70 3.40 -4.53
N GLY A 114 2.55 2.93 -4.05
CA GLY A 114 1.58 3.76 -3.34
C GLY A 114 2.03 4.16 -1.93
N PHE A 115 2.75 3.29 -1.24
CA PHE A 115 3.31 3.59 0.08
C PHE A 115 4.34 4.73 0.06
N THR A 116 5.02 4.91 -1.07
CA THR A 116 5.95 6.03 -1.25
C THR A 116 5.25 7.39 -1.07
N ALA A 117 4.05 7.57 -1.64
CA ALA A 117 3.29 8.81 -1.45
C ALA A 117 2.93 9.05 0.01
N TYR A 118 2.56 7.99 0.72
CA TYR A 118 2.25 8.07 2.15
C TYR A 118 3.45 8.52 2.98
N MET A 119 4.61 7.90 2.77
CA MET A 119 5.85 8.26 3.48
C MET A 119 6.29 9.69 3.20
N LEU A 120 6.23 10.12 1.93
CA LEU A 120 6.56 11.49 1.55
C LEU A 120 5.58 12.51 2.17
N TYR A 121 4.30 12.14 2.30
CA TYR A 121 3.32 13.00 2.98
C TYR A 121 3.61 13.12 4.48
N LEU A 122 4.00 12.05 5.16
CA LEU A 122 4.39 12.10 6.58
C LEU A 122 5.59 13.05 6.78
N ILE A 123 6.59 12.95 5.91
CA ILE A 123 7.77 13.84 5.94
C ILE A 123 7.36 15.29 5.69
N TYR A 124 6.50 15.53 4.69
CA TYR A 124 5.95 16.84 4.38
C TYR A 124 5.22 17.46 5.57
N PHE A 125 4.33 16.70 6.19
CA PHE A 125 3.51 17.18 7.29
C PHE A 125 4.31 17.40 8.58
N SER A 126 5.40 16.68 8.77
CA SER A 126 6.26 16.81 9.95
C SER A 126 7.29 17.92 9.86
N ASP A 127 7.38 18.63 8.73
CA ASP A 127 8.37 19.70 8.55
C ASP A 127 8.12 20.89 9.51
N GLY A 128 9.21 21.47 10.04
CA GLY A 128 9.17 22.57 11.00
C GLY A 128 10.25 22.45 12.08
N GLU A 129 10.17 23.31 13.10
CA GLU A 129 11.16 23.43 14.19
C GLU A 129 11.37 22.11 14.96
N HIS A 130 10.30 21.33 15.17
CA HIS A 130 10.32 20.05 15.90
C HIS A 130 10.08 18.84 14.99
N LYS A 131 10.68 18.83 13.80
CA LYS A 131 10.49 17.82 12.75
C LYS A 131 10.54 16.39 13.22
N THR A 132 11.54 16.03 14.04
CA THR A 132 11.71 14.65 14.54
C THR A 132 10.56 14.23 15.46
N ALA A 133 10.12 15.10 16.37
CA ALA A 133 9.01 14.81 17.25
C ALA A 133 7.68 14.71 16.48
N HIS A 134 7.44 15.61 15.53
CA HIS A 134 6.26 15.56 14.67
C HIS A 134 6.23 14.29 13.82
N TYR A 135 7.37 13.90 13.24
CA TYR A 135 7.47 12.66 12.46
C TYR A 135 7.21 11.41 13.31
N ALA A 136 7.72 11.39 14.57
CA ALA A 136 7.42 10.29 15.49
C ALA A 136 5.92 10.17 15.80
N ILE A 137 5.23 11.29 15.98
CA ILE A 137 3.77 11.31 16.18
C ILE A 137 3.05 10.82 14.91
N CYS A 138 3.47 11.27 13.73
CA CYS A 138 2.89 10.82 12.46
C CYS A 138 3.05 9.30 12.26
N THR A 139 4.22 8.74 12.61
CA THR A 139 4.45 7.29 12.54
C THR A 139 3.65 6.52 13.59
N ALA A 140 3.34 7.11 14.75
CA ALA A 140 2.42 6.51 15.71
C ALA A 140 0.98 6.43 15.14
N PHE A 141 0.49 7.46 14.48
CA PHE A 141 -0.81 7.40 13.78
C PHE A 141 -0.79 6.41 12.61
N MET A 142 0.34 6.29 11.91
CA MET A 142 0.53 5.23 10.89
C MET A 142 0.38 3.85 11.51
N ALA A 143 1.02 3.58 12.64
CA ALA A 143 0.92 2.30 13.33
C ALA A 143 -0.51 2.00 13.79
N LEU A 144 -1.22 2.99 14.37
CA LEU A 144 -2.63 2.86 14.75
C LEU A 144 -3.52 2.54 13.54
N GLY A 145 -3.30 3.22 12.40
CA GLY A 145 -4.04 2.99 11.16
C GLY A 145 -3.82 1.59 10.58
N MET A 146 -2.70 0.93 10.90
CA MET A 146 -2.43 -0.46 10.53
C MET A 146 -2.98 -1.45 11.56
N MET A 147 -2.82 -1.15 12.86
CA MET A 147 -3.18 -2.09 13.93
C MET A 147 -4.68 -2.26 14.07
N LEU A 148 -5.44 -1.15 14.14
CA LEU A 148 -6.88 -1.19 14.41
C LEU A 148 -7.67 -1.97 13.33
N PRO A 149 -7.54 -1.66 12.03
CA PRO A 149 -8.22 -2.45 11.00
C PRO A 149 -7.69 -3.89 10.92
N GLY A 150 -6.37 -4.07 11.12
CA GLY A 150 -5.75 -5.39 11.09
C GLY A 150 -6.24 -6.32 12.20
N MET A 151 -6.56 -5.80 13.39
CA MET A 151 -7.14 -6.59 14.48
C MET A 151 -8.54 -7.11 14.14
N ALA A 152 -9.34 -6.30 13.45
CA ALA A 152 -10.70 -6.68 13.06
C ALA A 152 -10.73 -7.62 11.84
N ALA A 153 -9.66 -7.66 11.04
CA ALA A 153 -9.63 -8.35 9.76
C ALA A 153 -9.87 -9.88 9.90
N GLY A 154 -9.24 -10.53 10.88
CA GLY A 154 -9.40 -11.95 11.10
C GLY A 154 -10.84 -12.32 11.49
N TRP A 155 -11.39 -11.63 12.49
CA TRP A 155 -12.78 -11.82 12.90
C TRP A 155 -13.77 -11.58 11.73
N LEU A 156 -13.55 -10.54 10.95
CA LEU A 156 -14.41 -10.26 9.79
C LEU A 156 -14.30 -11.37 8.73
N GLN A 157 -13.10 -11.86 8.46
CA GLN A 157 -12.88 -12.94 7.49
C GLN A 157 -13.55 -14.25 7.95
N GLU A 158 -13.46 -14.61 9.22
CA GLU A 158 -14.16 -15.79 9.78
C GLU A 158 -15.68 -15.68 9.59
N LEU A 159 -16.25 -14.47 9.70
CA LEU A 159 -17.68 -14.23 9.57
C LEU A 159 -18.17 -14.31 8.11
N ILE A 160 -17.42 -13.74 7.16
CA ILE A 160 -17.88 -13.57 5.76
C ILE A 160 -17.12 -14.42 4.75
N GLY A 161 -16.02 -15.08 5.14
CA GLY A 161 -15.16 -15.87 4.27
C GLY A 161 -14.24 -15.01 3.38
N TYR A 162 -13.22 -15.65 2.78
CA TYR A 162 -12.18 -14.96 1.99
C TYR A 162 -12.73 -14.15 0.81
N LYS A 163 -13.66 -14.72 0.03
CA LYS A 163 -14.23 -14.05 -1.16
C LYS A 163 -14.86 -12.71 -0.81
N HIS A 164 -15.76 -12.70 0.16
CA HIS A 164 -16.46 -11.48 0.58
C HIS A 164 -15.53 -10.53 1.32
N PHE A 165 -14.52 -11.06 2.03
CA PHE A 165 -13.51 -10.24 2.68
C PHE A 165 -12.68 -9.43 1.67
N PHE A 166 -12.23 -10.02 0.58
CA PHE A 166 -11.50 -9.26 -0.45
C PHE A 166 -12.39 -8.26 -1.20
N TYR A 167 -13.69 -8.54 -1.39
CA TYR A 167 -14.64 -7.52 -1.85
C TYR A 167 -14.77 -6.37 -0.85
N TRP A 168 -14.84 -6.67 0.44
CA TRP A 168 -14.84 -5.65 1.49
C TRP A 168 -13.58 -4.77 1.45
N VAL A 169 -12.40 -5.37 1.29
CA VAL A 169 -11.14 -4.63 1.11
C VAL A 169 -11.22 -3.68 -0.09
N MET A 170 -11.81 -4.09 -1.21
CA MET A 170 -12.03 -3.22 -2.38
C MET A 170 -12.98 -2.06 -2.06
N ILE A 171 -14.02 -2.27 -1.25
CA ILE A 171 -14.89 -1.18 -0.79
C ILE A 171 -14.11 -0.20 0.09
N CYS A 172 -13.24 -0.70 0.96
CA CYS A 172 -12.36 0.14 1.78
C CYS A 172 -11.39 1.01 0.97
N CYS A 173 -11.06 0.62 -0.27
CA CYS A 173 -10.24 1.46 -1.16
C CYS A 173 -10.89 2.82 -1.46
N ALA A 174 -12.22 2.91 -1.39
CA ALA A 174 -12.92 4.19 -1.51
C ALA A 174 -12.53 5.19 -0.41
N ALA A 175 -12.23 4.70 0.81
CA ALA A 175 -11.75 5.55 1.90
C ALA A 175 -10.37 6.13 1.59
N THR A 176 -9.43 5.31 1.04
CA THR A 176 -8.11 5.76 0.59
C THR A 176 -8.22 6.89 -0.44
N ILE A 177 -9.07 6.70 -1.45
CA ILE A 177 -9.28 7.69 -2.50
C ILE A 177 -9.95 8.96 -1.93
N ALA A 178 -10.95 8.81 -1.07
CA ALA A 178 -11.62 9.93 -0.43
C ALA A 178 -10.66 10.80 0.39
N VAL A 179 -9.80 10.22 1.23
CA VAL A 179 -8.88 11.01 2.05
C VAL A 179 -7.81 11.73 1.21
N CYS A 180 -7.42 11.18 0.06
CA CYS A 180 -6.52 11.85 -0.88
C CYS A 180 -7.13 13.15 -1.45
N ALA A 181 -8.46 13.20 -1.61
CA ALA A 181 -9.15 14.39 -2.11
C ALA A 181 -9.15 15.57 -1.10
N PHE A 182 -9.05 15.26 0.20
CA PHE A 182 -9.14 16.29 1.25
C PHE A 182 -7.80 16.85 1.71
N ILE A 183 -6.67 16.26 1.32
CA ILE A 183 -5.35 16.77 1.70
C ILE A 183 -4.86 17.86 0.73
N LYS A 184 -4.22 18.86 1.32
CA LYS A 184 -3.58 19.95 0.57
C LYS A 184 -2.07 19.76 0.61
N ILE A 185 -1.42 19.74 -0.54
CA ILE A 185 0.02 19.57 -0.71
C ILE A 185 0.53 20.70 -1.60
N ASP A 186 1.69 21.27 -1.23
CA ASP A 186 2.38 22.24 -2.07
C ASP A 186 2.74 21.61 -3.43
N PRO A 187 2.43 22.26 -4.56
CA PRO A 187 2.72 21.74 -5.90
C PRO A 187 4.20 21.47 -6.17
N ASN A 188 5.10 22.15 -5.46
CA ASN A 188 6.54 22.02 -5.66
C ASN A 188 7.21 21.05 -4.69
N TYR A 189 6.52 20.61 -3.66
CA TYR A 189 7.10 19.71 -2.67
C TYR A 189 7.54 18.37 -3.29
N GLY A 190 8.76 17.98 -2.98
CA GLY A 190 9.36 16.72 -3.43
C GLY A 190 9.96 16.76 -4.84
N LYS A 191 9.87 17.89 -5.57
CA LYS A 191 10.60 18.06 -6.82
C LYS A 191 12.08 18.28 -6.54
N LYS A 192 12.94 17.54 -7.23
CA LYS A 192 14.37 17.87 -7.28
C LYS A 192 14.51 19.22 -8.00
N GLU A 193 15.09 20.22 -7.35
CA GLU A 193 15.47 21.43 -8.03
C GLU A 193 16.48 21.06 -9.13
N THR A 194 16.11 21.33 -10.36
CA THR A 194 17.03 21.16 -11.49
C THR A 194 18.13 22.21 -11.31
N GLU A 195 19.40 21.79 -11.36
CA GLU A 195 20.60 22.63 -11.20
C GLU A 195 20.75 23.70 -12.30
N GLU A 196 19.65 24.26 -12.80
CA GLU A 196 19.65 25.30 -13.84
C GLU A 196 19.91 26.73 -13.30
N LYS A 197 20.00 26.93 -11.98
CA LYS A 197 20.23 28.27 -11.41
C LYS A 197 21.68 28.62 -11.14
N GLU A 198 22.65 27.73 -11.34
CA GLU A 198 24.05 28.04 -11.12
C GLU A 198 24.80 28.55 -12.39
N THR A 199 24.16 28.51 -13.55
CA THR A 199 24.80 28.97 -14.81
C THR A 199 24.46 30.40 -15.20
N GLU A 200 23.53 31.06 -14.53
CA GLU A 200 23.17 32.48 -14.82
C GLU A 200 23.84 33.51 -13.88
N THR A 201 24.76 33.08 -13.02
CA THR A 201 25.46 33.98 -12.08
C THR A 201 27.00 33.88 -12.22
N LYS A 202 27.49 33.52 -13.40
CA LYS A 202 28.93 33.65 -13.73
C LYS A 202 29.15 34.53 -14.95
#